data_864587c270ae35b9fcefcf875b5a3799
#
_entry.id   864587c270ae35b9fcefcf875b5a3799
#
_cell.length_a   1.000
_cell.length_b   1.000
_cell.length_c   1.000
_cell.angle_alpha   90.00
_cell.angle_beta   90.00
_cell.angle_gamma   90.00
#
_symmetry.space_group_name_H-M   'P 1'
#
loop_
_entity.id
_entity.type
_entity.pdbx_description
1 polymer ?
#
loop_
_entity_poly.entity_id
_entity_poly.type
_entity_poly.pdbx_seq_one_letter_code
_entity_poly.pdbx_strand_id
1 'polypeptide(L)'
;SFVVAGTGQKVAKHGNYSVSSKSGSSDMLQSFGYEFTNNEATLKSHLEKANICFLHAPKFHPAMKAVGPTRKALALKTFFNMLGPLVNPSSPQNLMLGTFNLEIARLYNYILQDEKSQYGIIHGLDGYDEISLTSGFKLFTKSGEQLINPEDNGLERISQSEIYGGNS
;
A
#
# COMPACT_ATOMS: atom_id res chain seq x y z
N SER A 1 -0.32 -8.08 -0.57
CA SER A 1 0.87 -8.41 0.25
C SER A 1 0.92 -9.89 0.60
N PHE A 2 -0.19 -10.49 1.11
CA PHE A 2 -0.22 -11.92 1.49
C PHE A 2 0.02 -12.86 0.30
N VAL A 3 -0.56 -12.59 -0.85
CA VAL A 3 -0.34 -13.37 -2.08
C VAL A 3 1.14 -13.39 -2.45
N VAL A 4 1.80 -12.23 -2.43
CA VAL A 4 3.25 -12.12 -2.71
C VAL A 4 4.08 -12.88 -1.67
N ALA A 5 3.75 -12.78 -0.38
CA ALA A 5 4.41 -13.57 0.66
C ALA A 5 4.22 -15.08 0.45
N GLY A 6 3.03 -15.50 0.00
CA GLY A 6 2.70 -16.89 -0.32
C GLY A 6 3.51 -17.48 -1.47
N THR A 7 4.06 -16.65 -2.37
CA THR A 7 4.99 -17.11 -3.41
C THR A 7 6.43 -17.30 -2.91
N GLY A 8 6.69 -17.11 -1.62
CA GLY A 8 8.01 -17.20 -1.01
C GLY A 8 8.80 -15.88 -1.01
N GLN A 9 8.27 -14.83 -1.59
CA GLN A 9 8.91 -13.52 -1.59
C GLN A 9 8.75 -12.84 -0.23
N LYS A 10 9.84 -12.37 0.37
CA LYS A 10 9.80 -11.61 1.63
C LYS A 10 9.15 -10.24 1.42
N VAL A 11 8.17 -9.91 2.27
CA VAL A 11 7.39 -8.69 2.23
C VAL A 11 7.50 -7.90 3.53
N ALA A 12 7.93 -6.65 3.46
CA ALA A 12 7.87 -5.69 4.56
C ALA A 12 6.76 -4.66 4.28
N LYS A 13 5.57 -4.92 4.80
CA LYS A 13 4.42 -4.04 4.59
C LYS A 13 4.49 -2.86 5.55
N HIS A 14 4.69 -1.66 4.99
CA HIS A 14 4.60 -0.41 5.74
C HIS A 14 3.18 0.16 5.63
N GLY A 15 2.59 0.54 6.75
CA GLY A 15 1.22 1.04 6.76
C GLY A 15 0.80 1.65 8.08
N ASN A 16 -0.42 2.19 8.10
CA ASN A 16 -1.04 2.81 9.25
C ASN A 16 -2.52 2.40 9.34
N TYR A 17 -3.18 2.80 10.41
CA TYR A 17 -4.64 2.76 10.49
C TYR A 17 -5.27 3.61 9.40
N SER A 18 -6.49 3.26 9.03
CA SER A 18 -7.25 4.06 8.07
C SER A 18 -7.53 5.47 8.61
N VAL A 19 -7.44 6.45 7.73
CA VAL A 19 -7.79 7.85 8.03
C VAL A 19 -9.11 8.25 7.37
N SER A 20 -9.44 7.65 6.24
CA SER A 20 -10.58 8.03 5.40
C SER A 20 -11.62 6.94 5.22
N SER A 21 -11.30 5.68 5.51
CA SER A 21 -12.24 4.55 5.45
C SER A 21 -12.57 4.01 6.85
N LYS A 22 -13.67 3.27 6.97
CA LYS A 22 -14.10 2.67 8.24
C LYS A 22 -13.10 1.65 8.79
N SER A 23 -12.36 0.97 7.92
CA SER A 23 -11.34 -0.02 8.28
C SER A 23 -10.22 -0.03 7.24
N GLY A 24 -8.99 -0.12 7.69
CA GLY A 24 -7.82 -0.33 6.86
C GLY A 24 -7.13 -1.65 7.17
N SER A 25 -6.06 -1.97 6.48
CA SER A 25 -5.34 -3.23 6.67
C SER A 25 -4.73 -3.38 8.07
N SER A 26 -4.34 -2.29 8.72
CA SER A 26 -3.84 -2.33 10.11
C SER A 26 -4.97 -2.58 11.10
N ASP A 27 -6.15 -1.99 10.88
CA ASP A 27 -7.32 -2.22 11.72
C ASP A 27 -7.75 -3.69 11.67
N MET A 28 -7.78 -4.27 10.46
CA MET A 28 -8.10 -5.68 10.24
C MET A 28 -7.10 -6.62 10.96
N LEU A 29 -5.79 -6.35 10.85
CA LEU A 29 -4.79 -7.17 11.52
C LEU A 29 -4.92 -7.11 13.04
N GLN A 30 -5.19 -5.93 13.58
CA GLN A 30 -5.42 -5.76 15.01
C GLN A 30 -6.66 -6.52 15.50
N SER A 31 -7.73 -6.56 14.70
CA SER A 31 -8.93 -7.34 15.03
C SER A 31 -8.67 -8.85 15.06
N PHE A 32 -7.65 -9.33 14.33
CA PHE A 32 -7.18 -10.71 14.39
C PHE A 32 -6.14 -10.95 15.52
N GLY A 33 -5.93 -9.96 16.40
CA GLY A 33 -5.01 -10.07 17.53
C GLY A 33 -3.54 -9.87 17.17
N TYR A 34 -3.23 -9.32 15.96
CA TYR A 34 -1.86 -9.03 15.60
C TYR A 34 -1.34 -7.83 16.39
N GLU A 35 -0.27 -8.02 17.14
CA GLU A 35 0.40 -6.97 17.91
C GLU A 35 1.53 -6.33 17.10
N PHE A 36 1.36 -5.05 16.75
CA PHE A 36 2.41 -4.30 16.06
C PHE A 36 3.60 -4.04 16.98
N THR A 37 4.79 -4.26 16.46
CA THR A 37 6.05 -4.07 17.17
C THR A 37 7.07 -3.35 16.30
N ASN A 38 8.07 -2.74 16.93
CA ASN A 38 9.30 -2.26 16.29
C ASN A 38 10.53 -3.03 16.77
N ASN A 39 10.32 -4.15 17.46
CA ASN A 39 11.42 -5.04 17.85
C ASN A 39 11.94 -5.79 16.62
N GLU A 40 13.20 -5.56 16.27
CA GLU A 40 13.83 -6.09 15.06
C GLU A 40 13.87 -7.63 15.05
N ALA A 41 14.16 -8.26 16.19
CA ALA A 41 14.23 -9.72 16.28
C ALA A 41 12.86 -10.37 16.00
N THR A 42 11.79 -9.78 16.55
CA THR A 42 10.40 -10.22 16.31
C THR A 42 10.03 -10.06 14.84
N LEU A 43 10.35 -8.92 14.22
CA LEU A 43 10.05 -8.68 12.80
C LEU A 43 10.83 -9.62 11.88
N LYS A 44 12.09 -9.90 12.18
CA LYS A 44 12.89 -10.93 11.46
C LYS A 44 12.27 -12.31 11.58
N SER A 45 11.84 -12.72 12.79
CA SER A 45 11.15 -13.99 13.01
C SER A 45 9.85 -14.09 12.18
N HIS A 46 9.08 -12.98 12.06
CA HIS A 46 7.89 -12.97 11.21
C HIS A 46 8.25 -13.18 9.73
N LEU A 47 9.30 -12.54 9.23
CA LEU A 47 9.79 -12.73 7.85
C LEU A 47 10.29 -14.14 7.60
N GLU A 48 10.89 -14.79 8.58
CA GLU A 48 11.39 -16.16 8.46
C GLU A 48 10.24 -17.18 8.46
N LYS A 49 9.22 -16.96 9.29
CA LYS A 49 8.11 -17.92 9.46
C LYS A 49 6.98 -17.74 8.44
N ALA A 50 6.71 -16.52 8.03
CA ALA A 50 5.54 -16.20 7.21
C ALA A 50 5.87 -15.40 5.94
N ASN A 51 7.13 -15.13 5.66
CA ASN A 51 7.59 -14.26 4.57
C ASN A 51 6.99 -12.84 4.59
N ILE A 52 6.36 -12.42 5.70
CA ILE A 52 5.75 -11.08 5.81
C ILE A 52 5.95 -10.52 7.21
N CYS A 53 6.30 -9.24 7.28
CA CYS A 53 6.22 -8.46 8.52
C CYS A 53 5.50 -7.14 8.28
N PHE A 54 4.98 -6.55 9.36
CA PHE A 54 4.22 -5.31 9.33
C PHE A 54 4.97 -4.21 10.08
N LEU A 55 5.38 -3.19 9.33
CA LEU A 55 6.06 -2.00 9.84
C LEU A 55 5.01 -0.92 10.07
N HIS A 56 4.41 -0.91 11.27
CA HIS A 56 3.35 0.04 11.62
C HIS A 56 3.91 1.44 11.80
N ALA A 57 3.53 2.36 10.92
CA ALA A 57 4.13 3.69 10.80
C ALA A 57 4.27 4.47 12.14
N PRO A 58 3.29 4.47 13.07
CA PRO A 58 3.43 5.16 14.36
C PRO A 58 4.58 4.63 15.24
N LYS A 59 5.02 3.39 15.01
CA LYS A 59 6.14 2.79 15.75
C LYS A 59 7.52 3.15 15.18
N PHE A 60 7.57 3.54 13.91
CA PHE A 60 8.81 3.84 13.17
C PHE A 60 9.05 5.32 12.91
N HIS A 61 7.97 6.13 12.93
CA HIS A 61 8.04 7.56 12.62
C HIS A 61 7.50 8.40 13.79
N PRO A 62 8.26 8.54 14.90
CA PRO A 62 7.78 9.27 16.09
C PRO A 62 7.47 10.75 15.80
N ALA A 63 8.16 11.38 14.85
CA ALA A 63 7.87 12.75 14.42
C ALA A 63 6.45 12.90 13.85
N MET A 64 5.92 11.86 13.17
CA MET A 64 4.55 11.86 12.66
C MET A 64 3.50 11.83 13.78
N LYS A 65 3.86 11.34 14.97
CA LYS A 65 2.97 11.33 16.14
C LYS A 65 2.69 12.75 16.62
N ALA A 66 3.68 13.63 16.58
CA ALA A 66 3.53 15.03 17.01
C ALA A 66 2.54 15.82 16.14
N VAL A 67 2.50 15.55 14.83
CA VAL A 67 1.60 16.23 13.89
C VAL A 67 0.24 15.53 13.73
N GLY A 68 0.07 14.37 14.31
CA GLY A 68 -1.14 13.54 14.21
C GLY A 68 -2.43 14.26 14.63
N PRO A 69 -2.48 14.88 15.82
CA PRO A 69 -3.67 15.61 16.28
C PRO A 69 -4.06 16.76 15.35
N THR A 70 -3.09 17.54 14.90
CA THR A 70 -3.31 18.65 13.96
C THR A 70 -3.86 18.16 12.61
N ARG A 71 -3.29 17.08 12.09
CA ARG A 71 -3.78 16.45 10.83
C ARG A 71 -5.22 15.98 10.96
N LYS A 72 -5.56 15.36 12.09
CA LYS A 72 -6.92 14.89 12.37
C LYS A 72 -7.92 16.06 12.50
N ALA A 73 -7.51 17.15 13.16
CA ALA A 73 -8.34 18.35 13.32
C ALA A 73 -8.58 19.07 12.00
N LEU A 74 -7.58 19.13 11.12
CA LEU A 74 -7.70 19.74 9.79
C LEU A 74 -8.60 18.95 8.85
N ALA A 75 -8.70 17.62 9.03
CA ALA A 75 -9.46 16.69 8.18
C ALA A 75 -9.18 16.83 6.66
N LEU A 76 -8.01 17.36 6.29
CA LEU A 76 -7.59 17.61 4.91
C LEU A 76 -6.55 16.59 4.47
N LYS A 77 -6.55 16.23 3.19
CA LYS A 77 -5.46 15.52 2.56
C LYS A 77 -4.27 16.47 2.45
N THR A 78 -3.19 16.16 3.15
CA THR A 78 -1.97 16.95 3.19
C THR A 78 -0.82 16.18 2.56
N PHE A 79 0.31 16.83 2.34
CA PHE A 79 1.56 16.22 1.91
C PHE A 79 1.93 14.96 2.73
N PHE A 80 1.65 14.94 4.02
CA PHE A 80 1.89 13.77 4.88
C PHE A 80 1.10 12.51 4.45
N ASN A 81 0.02 12.65 3.71
CA ASN A 81 -0.72 11.50 3.18
C ASN A 81 0.01 10.83 2.02
N MET A 82 0.91 11.57 1.35
CA MET A 82 1.70 11.09 0.23
C MET A 82 3.05 10.51 0.65
N LEU A 83 3.54 10.82 1.86
CA LEU A 83 4.85 10.34 2.31
C LEU A 83 4.87 8.85 2.66
N GLY A 84 3.74 8.30 3.12
CA GLY A 84 3.69 6.93 3.65
C GLY A 84 4.36 5.87 2.77
N PRO A 85 4.06 5.81 1.47
CA PRO A 85 4.68 4.86 0.56
C PRO A 85 6.19 5.05 0.36
N LEU A 86 6.69 6.28 0.50
CA LEU A 86 8.08 6.64 0.22
C LEU A 86 9.02 6.45 1.42
N VAL A 87 8.49 6.28 2.62
CA VAL A 87 9.27 6.25 3.87
C VAL A 87 9.26 4.88 4.55
N ASN A 88 9.20 3.81 3.78
CA ASN A 88 9.28 2.46 4.34
C ASN A 88 10.65 2.26 5.01
N PRO A 89 10.71 2.00 6.33
CA PRO A 89 11.97 1.91 7.06
C PRO A 89 12.83 0.70 6.68
N SER A 90 12.29 -0.28 5.94
CA SER A 90 13.08 -1.42 5.44
C SER A 90 13.89 -1.09 4.18
N SER A 91 13.68 0.07 3.56
CA SER A 91 14.33 0.48 2.31
C SER A 91 14.38 -0.66 1.28
N PRO A 92 13.23 -1.20 0.87
CA PRO A 92 13.18 -2.41 0.06
C PRO A 92 13.72 -2.17 -1.35
N GLN A 93 14.31 -3.22 -1.95
CA GLN A 93 14.79 -3.17 -3.34
C GLN A 93 13.65 -3.10 -4.35
N ASN A 94 12.48 -3.64 -4.00
CA ASN A 94 11.29 -3.63 -4.83
C ASN A 94 10.15 -2.97 -4.06
N LEU A 95 9.52 -1.98 -4.67
CA LEU A 95 8.39 -1.23 -4.11
C LEU A 95 7.12 -1.53 -4.91
N MET A 96 6.01 -1.77 -4.22
CA MET A 96 4.68 -1.82 -4.80
C MET A 96 3.80 -0.77 -4.12
N LEU A 97 3.31 0.18 -4.88
CA LEU A 97 2.54 1.32 -4.40
C LEU A 97 1.18 1.36 -5.09
N GLY A 98 0.11 1.53 -4.32
CA GLY A 98 -1.21 1.83 -4.85
C GLY A 98 -1.55 3.31 -4.71
N THR A 99 -2.24 3.88 -5.69
CA THR A 99 -2.68 5.27 -5.68
C THR A 99 -4.13 5.39 -6.19
N PHE A 100 -4.94 6.13 -5.47
CA PHE A 100 -6.32 6.45 -5.87
C PHE A 100 -6.41 7.60 -6.88
N ASN A 101 -5.29 8.24 -7.21
CA ASN A 101 -5.23 9.44 -8.03
C ASN A 101 -4.06 9.34 -9.01
N LEU A 102 -4.33 9.59 -10.29
CA LEU A 102 -3.34 9.49 -11.36
C LEU A 102 -2.24 10.56 -11.25
N GLU A 103 -2.54 11.75 -10.73
CA GLU A 103 -1.54 12.80 -10.51
C GLU A 103 -0.51 12.36 -9.46
N ILE A 104 -0.98 11.73 -8.39
CA ILE A 104 -0.09 11.15 -7.36
C ILE A 104 0.73 10.00 -7.94
N ALA A 105 0.15 9.16 -8.79
CA ALA A 105 0.89 8.08 -9.46
C ALA A 105 2.05 8.64 -10.30
N ARG A 106 1.79 9.70 -11.07
CA ARG A 106 2.81 10.39 -11.87
C ARG A 106 3.88 11.06 -11.00
N LEU A 107 3.48 11.67 -9.89
CA LEU A 107 4.43 12.28 -8.94
C LEU A 107 5.35 11.22 -8.33
N TYR A 108 4.81 10.08 -7.90
CA TYR A 108 5.64 8.98 -7.39
C TYR A 108 6.55 8.41 -8.48
N ASN A 109 6.05 8.26 -9.69
CA ASN A 109 6.87 7.81 -10.82
C ASN A 109 8.05 8.77 -11.06
N TYR A 110 7.81 10.08 -11.02
CA TYR A 110 8.85 11.10 -11.16
C TYR A 110 9.88 11.03 -10.02
N ILE A 111 9.44 10.87 -8.77
CA ILE A 111 10.34 10.78 -7.60
C ILE A 111 11.19 9.50 -7.65
N LEU A 112 10.57 8.37 -8.02
CA LEU A 112 11.21 7.05 -7.91
C LEU A 112 12.06 6.67 -9.12
N GLN A 113 11.95 7.38 -10.24
CA GLN A 113 12.69 7.03 -11.47
C GLN A 113 14.21 7.05 -11.28
N ASP A 114 14.70 7.95 -10.44
CA ASP A 114 16.15 8.11 -10.16
C ASP A 114 16.62 7.28 -8.95
N GLU A 115 15.70 6.64 -8.23
CA GLU A 115 16.02 5.78 -7.09
C GLU A 115 16.59 4.43 -7.55
N LYS A 116 17.39 3.79 -6.68
CA LYS A 116 17.95 2.46 -6.98
C LYS A 116 16.90 1.35 -6.97
N SER A 117 15.84 1.51 -6.20
CA SER A 117 14.77 0.52 -6.07
C SER A 117 14.01 0.33 -7.38
N GLN A 118 13.61 -0.90 -7.65
CA GLN A 118 12.58 -1.17 -8.66
C GLN A 118 11.21 -0.85 -8.06
N TYR A 119 10.28 -0.41 -8.88
CA TYR A 119 8.94 -0.07 -8.39
C TYR A 119 7.85 -0.44 -9.39
N GLY A 120 6.67 -0.71 -8.85
CA GLY A 120 5.40 -0.75 -9.56
C GLY A 120 4.42 0.19 -8.86
N ILE A 121 3.91 1.18 -9.56
CA ILE A 121 2.87 2.08 -9.06
C ILE A 121 1.58 1.73 -9.80
N ILE A 122 0.52 1.45 -9.05
CA ILE A 122 -0.76 1.00 -9.56
C ILE A 122 -1.80 2.09 -9.34
N HIS A 123 -2.61 2.32 -10.37
CA HIS A 123 -3.80 3.18 -10.32
C HIS A 123 -4.92 2.54 -11.11
N GLY A 124 -5.99 2.10 -10.43
CA GLY A 124 -7.21 1.62 -11.05
C GLY A 124 -7.97 2.75 -11.74
N LEU A 125 -8.45 2.53 -12.97
CA LEU A 125 -9.16 3.57 -13.72
C LEU A 125 -10.51 3.96 -13.08
N ASP A 126 -11.03 3.10 -12.21
CA ASP A 126 -12.22 3.32 -11.39
C ASP A 126 -11.91 3.98 -10.03
N GLY A 127 -10.66 4.40 -9.80
CA GLY A 127 -10.22 5.15 -8.63
C GLY A 127 -9.71 4.31 -7.47
N TYR A 128 -9.56 2.98 -7.64
CA TYR A 128 -8.96 2.12 -6.62
C TYR A 128 -7.42 2.22 -6.65
N ASP A 129 -6.84 2.04 -5.48
CA ASP A 129 -5.38 2.00 -5.25
C ASP A 129 -4.81 0.57 -5.27
N GLU A 130 -5.54 -0.35 -5.89
CA GLU A 130 -5.17 -1.76 -6.03
C GLU A 130 -5.62 -2.33 -7.39
N ILE A 131 -5.10 -3.51 -7.74
CA ILE A 131 -5.52 -4.23 -8.95
C ILE A 131 -6.90 -4.82 -8.69
N SER A 132 -7.87 -4.45 -9.53
CA SER A 132 -9.24 -4.94 -9.47
C SER A 132 -9.66 -5.53 -10.81
N LEU A 133 -10.63 -6.43 -10.79
CA LEU A 133 -11.29 -6.93 -12.00
C LEU A 133 -12.41 -6.01 -12.49
N THR A 134 -12.71 -4.94 -11.77
CA THR A 134 -13.81 -4.01 -12.11
C THR A 134 -13.44 -3.04 -13.22
N SER A 135 -12.13 -2.78 -13.41
CA SER A 135 -11.63 -1.93 -14.49
C SER A 135 -10.21 -2.30 -14.89
N GLY A 136 -9.71 -1.67 -15.94
CA GLY A 136 -8.27 -1.65 -16.21
C GLY A 136 -7.52 -0.81 -15.18
N PHE A 137 -6.22 -1.00 -15.08
CA PHE A 137 -5.34 -0.20 -14.23
C PHE A 137 -4.10 0.25 -14.99
N LYS A 138 -3.56 1.38 -14.58
CA LYS A 138 -2.26 1.87 -15.03
C LYS A 138 -1.17 1.35 -14.11
N LEU A 139 -0.11 0.82 -14.73
CA LEU A 139 1.11 0.39 -14.07
C LEU A 139 2.26 1.28 -14.53
N PHE A 140 2.90 1.97 -13.59
CA PHE A 140 4.12 2.72 -13.83
C PHE A 140 5.31 1.95 -13.27
N THR A 141 6.34 1.81 -14.08
CA THR A 141 7.62 1.18 -13.71
C THR A 141 8.77 2.01 -14.28
N LYS A 142 10.01 1.62 -14.00
CA LYS A 142 11.18 2.25 -14.64
C LYS A 142 11.20 2.11 -16.17
N SER A 143 10.54 1.08 -16.71
CA SER A 143 10.45 0.85 -18.16
C SER A 143 9.34 1.66 -18.85
N GLY A 144 8.50 2.33 -18.09
CA GLY A 144 7.44 3.19 -18.61
C GLY A 144 6.06 2.91 -18.01
N GLU A 145 5.04 3.46 -18.66
CA GLU A 145 3.62 3.35 -18.27
C GLU A 145 2.93 2.32 -19.17
N GLN A 146 2.12 1.47 -18.57
CA GLN A 146 1.29 0.47 -19.25
C GLN A 146 -0.15 0.57 -18.74
N LEU A 147 -1.11 0.37 -19.65
CA LEU A 147 -2.51 0.10 -19.32
C LEU A 147 -2.73 -1.40 -19.42
N ILE A 148 -3.20 -2.00 -18.36
CA ILE A 148 -3.46 -3.44 -18.27
C ILE A 148 -4.94 -3.63 -17.96
N ASN A 149 -5.63 -4.41 -18.77
CA ASN A 149 -7.03 -4.78 -18.56
C ASN A 149 -7.13 -6.23 -18.06
N PRO A 150 -8.19 -6.59 -17.32
CA PRO A 150 -8.42 -7.98 -16.91
C PRO A 150 -8.38 -8.95 -18.10
N GLU A 151 -8.97 -8.56 -19.21
CA GLU A 151 -9.08 -9.36 -20.44
C GLU A 151 -7.71 -9.69 -21.05
N ASP A 152 -6.71 -8.82 -20.89
CA ASP A 152 -5.34 -9.04 -21.36
C ASP A 152 -4.68 -10.25 -20.67
N ASN A 153 -5.22 -10.66 -19.52
CA ASN A 153 -4.78 -11.81 -18.74
C ASN A 153 -5.78 -12.98 -18.76
N GLY A 154 -6.75 -12.97 -19.67
CA GLY A 154 -7.77 -14.00 -19.79
C GLY A 154 -8.80 -14.01 -18.66
N LEU A 155 -8.94 -12.89 -17.94
CA LEU A 155 -9.89 -12.71 -16.85
C LEU A 155 -11.10 -11.89 -17.32
N GLU A 156 -12.29 -12.25 -16.86
CA GLU A 156 -13.50 -11.48 -17.12
C GLU A 156 -13.58 -10.26 -16.21
N ARG A 157 -14.09 -9.17 -16.78
CA ARG A 157 -14.41 -7.97 -16.00
C ARG A 157 -15.69 -8.20 -15.22
N ILE A 158 -15.69 -7.79 -13.95
CA ILE A 158 -16.84 -7.88 -13.05
C ILE A 158 -17.37 -6.48 -12.73
N SER A 159 -18.60 -6.38 -12.26
CA SER A 159 -19.19 -5.11 -11.83
C SER A 159 -18.73 -4.74 -10.41
N GLN A 160 -18.70 -3.44 -10.10
CA GLN A 160 -18.38 -2.98 -8.74
C GLN A 160 -19.36 -3.51 -7.67
N SER A 161 -20.61 -3.79 -8.05
CA SER A 161 -21.62 -4.37 -7.15
C SER A 161 -21.27 -5.78 -6.68
N GLU A 162 -20.50 -6.54 -7.47
CA GLU A 162 -20.09 -7.92 -7.13
C GLU A 162 -18.98 -7.98 -6.08
N ILE A 163 -18.21 -6.90 -5.92
CA ILE A 163 -17.17 -6.78 -4.88
C ILE A 163 -17.63 -5.97 -3.66
N TYR A 164 -18.90 -5.55 -3.62
CA TYR A 164 -19.42 -4.75 -2.52
C TYR A 164 -19.55 -5.59 -1.24
N GLY A 165 -18.77 -5.22 -0.21
CA GLY A 165 -18.69 -5.94 1.07
C GLY A 165 -19.87 -5.76 2.02
N GLY A 166 -20.94 -5.04 1.61
CA GLY A 166 -22.12 -4.79 2.43
C GLY A 166 -21.98 -3.59 3.38
N ASN A 167 -23.04 -3.35 4.15
CA ASN A 167 -23.12 -2.28 5.16
C ASN A 167 -22.78 -2.82 6.55
N SER A 168 -21.60 -3.37 6.76
CA SER A 168 -21.17 -3.80 8.10
C SER A 168 -20.56 -2.64 8.89
#